data_f0614f43037bdc6171658f9b0712e1f1
#
_entry.id   f0614f43037bdc6171658f9b0712e1f1
#
_cell.length_a   1.000
_cell.length_b   1.000
_cell.length_c   1.000
_cell.angle_alpha   90.00
_cell.angle_beta   90.00
_cell.angle_gamma   90.00
#
_symmetry.space_group_name_H-M   'P 1'
#
loop_
_entity.id
_entity.type
_entity.pdbx_description
1 polymer ?
#
loop_
_entity_poly.entity_id
_entity_poly.type
_entity_poly.pdbx_seq_one_letter_code
_entity_poly.pdbx_strand_id
1 'polypeptide(L)'
;MKIAIIGANGKSGANLVNEALKQGYDVTAIVRNKEYKNESVKVVYKDIFELTKADLTGFDAVISAFAAWSEETFPLHKKVAAHLVNLLEGTSTRLVIALGAGTLFVDSKGTMLMDTPDFPAAYMGVAKATAESYFELKGSTNVLWTYVSPAGDYDANGARTGKYVLGGDGLILNSKNESYISYADLALAIIDELKNKKFIQKRFTAVGERA
;
A
#
# COMPACT_ATOMS: atom_id res chain seq x y z
N MET A 1 17.72 6.31 -1.49
CA MET A 1 16.49 6.95 -1.99
C MET A 1 15.87 7.78 -0.89
N LYS A 2 15.18 8.85 -1.28
CA LYS A 2 14.33 9.66 -0.39
C LYS A 2 12.90 9.20 -0.52
N ILE A 3 12.28 8.79 0.57
CA ILE A 3 10.95 8.18 0.58
C ILE A 3 10.02 8.98 1.52
N ALA A 4 8.85 9.36 1.02
CA ALA A 4 7.78 9.88 1.86
C ALA A 4 6.77 8.76 2.16
N ILE A 5 6.40 8.60 3.44
CA ILE A 5 5.42 7.59 3.88
C ILE A 5 4.24 8.32 4.52
N ILE A 6 3.09 8.27 3.83
CA ILE A 6 1.83 8.86 4.28
C ILE A 6 1.11 7.85 5.18
N GLY A 7 0.61 8.29 6.32
CA GLY A 7 0.00 7.41 7.31
C GLY A 7 1.04 6.63 8.13
N ALA A 8 2.24 7.18 8.30
CA ALA A 8 3.37 6.55 8.99
C ALA A 8 3.09 6.14 10.44
N ASN A 9 2.08 6.73 11.10
CA ASN A 9 1.65 6.38 12.46
C ASN A 9 0.69 5.18 12.53
N GLY A 10 0.17 4.71 11.39
CA GLY A 10 -0.63 3.49 11.32
C GLY A 10 0.23 2.22 11.42
N LYS A 11 -0.40 1.07 11.70
CA LYS A 11 0.32 -0.22 11.82
C LYS A 11 1.13 -0.56 10.56
N SER A 12 0.55 -0.42 9.38
CA SER A 12 1.24 -0.66 8.10
C SER A 12 2.32 0.39 7.85
N GLY A 13 2.00 1.68 8.05
CA GLY A 13 2.94 2.79 7.89
C GLY A 13 4.17 2.67 8.78
N ALA A 14 4.00 2.29 10.04
CA ALA A 14 5.11 2.08 10.96
C ALA A 14 6.06 0.95 10.50
N ASN A 15 5.52 -0.15 9.99
CA ASN A 15 6.34 -1.24 9.42
C ASN A 15 7.11 -0.77 8.17
N LEU A 16 6.49 0.05 7.31
CA LEU A 16 7.15 0.65 6.16
C LEU A 16 8.29 1.59 6.56
N VAL A 17 8.07 2.44 7.57
CA VAL A 17 9.13 3.32 8.11
C VAL A 17 10.30 2.49 8.64
N ASN A 18 10.01 1.49 9.46
CA ASN A 18 11.03 0.64 10.06
C ASN A 18 11.86 -0.12 8.99
N GLU A 19 11.19 -0.68 7.99
CA GLU A 19 11.88 -1.42 6.93
C GLU A 19 12.69 -0.49 6.03
N ALA A 20 12.16 0.69 5.68
CA ALA A 20 12.88 1.67 4.89
C ALA A 20 14.15 2.19 5.59
N LEU A 21 14.07 2.47 6.90
CA LEU A 21 15.23 2.84 7.72
C LEU A 21 16.25 1.72 7.79
N LYS A 22 15.79 0.47 8.00
CA LYS A 22 16.65 -0.72 8.03
C LYS A 22 17.45 -0.91 6.74
N GLN A 23 16.85 -0.53 5.60
CA GLN A 23 17.52 -0.56 4.29
C GLN A 23 18.30 0.73 3.97
N GLY A 24 18.43 1.67 4.92
CA GLY A 24 19.27 2.86 4.80
C GLY A 24 18.68 3.98 3.92
N TYR A 25 17.34 4.06 3.80
CA TYR A 25 16.70 5.13 3.05
C TYR A 25 16.46 6.39 3.90
N ASP A 26 16.49 7.57 3.26
CA ASP A 26 16.10 8.85 3.88
C ASP A 26 14.57 8.91 3.91
N VAL A 27 13.99 8.76 5.10
CA VAL A 27 12.54 8.63 5.29
C VAL A 27 11.96 9.92 5.83
N THR A 28 10.86 10.37 5.22
CA THR A 28 9.99 11.42 5.75
C THR A 28 8.63 10.82 6.07
N ALA A 29 8.23 10.89 7.33
CA ALA A 29 6.91 10.49 7.78
C ALA A 29 5.91 11.64 7.57
N ILE A 30 4.79 11.37 6.89
CA ILE A 30 3.69 12.32 6.71
C ILE A 30 2.52 11.83 7.55
N VAL A 31 2.14 12.62 8.55
CA VAL A 31 1.13 12.25 9.56
C VAL A 31 0.26 13.44 9.94
N ARG A 32 -0.99 13.17 10.32
CA ARG A 32 -1.91 14.21 10.84
C ARG A 32 -1.67 14.54 12.31
N ASN A 33 -1.33 13.51 13.09
CA ASN A 33 -1.19 13.63 14.54
C ASN A 33 0.18 14.16 14.92
N LYS A 34 0.21 15.28 15.65
CA LYS A 34 1.43 15.91 16.17
C LYS A 34 2.12 15.11 17.29
N GLU A 35 1.49 14.05 17.78
CA GLU A 35 2.09 13.16 18.78
C GLU A 35 3.04 12.11 18.19
N TYR A 36 3.12 12.02 16.85
CA TYR A 36 4.07 11.11 16.21
C TYR A 36 5.50 11.50 16.58
N LYS A 37 6.17 10.61 17.30
CA LYS A 37 7.54 10.80 17.78
C LYS A 37 8.42 9.68 17.25
N ASN A 38 9.17 9.97 16.21
CA ASN A 38 10.25 9.11 15.73
C ASN A 38 11.39 10.02 15.31
N GLU A 39 12.41 10.11 16.16
CA GLU A 39 13.56 11.00 15.94
C GLU A 39 14.48 10.55 14.79
N SER A 40 14.29 9.33 14.31
CA SER A 40 15.07 8.77 13.20
C SER A 40 14.60 9.21 11.82
N VAL A 41 13.48 9.95 11.72
CA VAL A 41 12.88 10.40 10.47
C VAL A 41 12.50 11.87 10.50
N LYS A 42 12.48 12.50 9.34
CA LYS A 42 11.82 13.80 9.20
C LYS A 42 10.32 13.64 9.31
N VAL A 43 9.63 14.58 9.93
CA VAL A 43 8.18 14.52 10.11
C VAL A 43 7.53 15.74 9.48
N VAL A 44 6.49 15.49 8.68
CA VAL A 44 5.59 16.51 8.12
C VAL A 44 4.20 16.29 8.71
N TYR A 45 3.70 17.29 9.42
CA TYR A 45 2.37 17.27 10.04
C TYR A 45 1.35 17.93 9.11
N LYS A 46 0.74 17.11 8.25
CA LYS A 46 -0.31 17.55 7.31
C LYS A 46 -1.37 16.46 7.12
N ASP A 47 -2.60 16.87 6.90
CA ASP A 47 -3.60 15.97 6.31
C ASP A 47 -3.23 15.64 4.87
N ILE A 48 -3.60 14.45 4.41
CA ILE A 48 -3.28 14.02 3.05
C ILE A 48 -3.85 14.95 1.98
N PHE A 49 -5.03 15.53 2.23
CA PHE A 49 -5.66 16.47 1.31
C PHE A 49 -5.10 17.90 1.35
N GLU A 50 -4.27 18.21 2.36
CA GLU A 50 -3.51 19.46 2.45
C GLU A 50 -2.14 19.37 1.75
N LEU A 51 -1.74 18.17 1.30
CA LEU A 51 -0.50 18.00 0.57
C LEU A 51 -0.57 18.71 -0.78
N THR A 52 0.52 19.34 -1.13
CA THR A 52 0.72 20.01 -2.40
C THR A 52 1.83 19.35 -3.20
N LYS A 53 1.95 19.68 -4.48
CA LYS A 53 3.05 19.19 -5.32
C LYS A 53 4.42 19.57 -4.73
N ALA A 54 4.53 20.73 -4.11
CA ALA A 54 5.77 21.18 -3.46
C ALA A 54 6.16 20.29 -2.27
N ASP A 55 5.19 19.81 -1.49
CA ASP A 55 5.44 18.91 -0.36
C ASP A 55 5.99 17.55 -0.79
N LEU A 56 5.72 17.12 -2.03
CA LEU A 56 6.15 15.83 -2.57
C LEU A 56 7.31 15.95 -3.57
N THR A 57 7.81 17.15 -3.81
CA THR A 57 8.94 17.38 -4.71
C THR A 57 10.25 16.88 -4.10
N GLY A 58 11.06 16.18 -4.90
CA GLY A 58 12.38 15.69 -4.53
C GLY A 58 12.39 14.33 -3.80
N PHE A 59 11.24 13.68 -3.68
CA PHE A 59 11.18 12.29 -3.27
C PHE A 59 11.32 11.34 -4.48
N ASP A 60 12.04 10.25 -4.29
CA ASP A 60 12.11 9.16 -5.26
C ASP A 60 10.82 8.34 -5.26
N ALA A 61 10.18 8.22 -4.10
CA ALA A 61 8.91 7.53 -3.94
C ALA A 61 8.04 8.14 -2.84
N VAL A 62 6.73 8.07 -3.05
CA VAL A 62 5.68 8.35 -2.07
C VAL A 62 4.89 7.07 -1.86
N ILE A 63 4.83 6.59 -0.61
CA ILE A 63 4.07 5.40 -0.22
C ILE A 63 2.87 5.84 0.60
N SER A 64 1.68 5.50 0.14
CA SER A 64 0.44 5.72 0.90
C SER A 64 0.04 4.45 1.63
N ALA A 65 0.07 4.51 2.97
CA ALA A 65 -0.52 3.54 3.88
C ALA A 65 -1.83 4.08 4.49
N PHE A 66 -2.51 4.97 3.75
CA PHE A 66 -3.82 5.48 4.15
C PHE A 66 -4.84 4.34 4.17
N ALA A 67 -5.65 4.29 5.24
CA ALA A 67 -6.79 3.38 5.33
C ALA A 67 -7.95 4.05 6.08
N ALA A 68 -9.17 3.73 5.66
CA ALA A 68 -10.43 4.17 6.24
C ALA A 68 -11.35 2.97 6.42
N TRP A 69 -12.02 2.87 7.56
CA TRP A 69 -12.70 1.65 7.99
C TRP A 69 -14.19 1.83 8.30
N SER A 70 -14.73 3.05 8.23
CA SER A 70 -16.16 3.32 8.40
C SER A 70 -16.83 3.66 7.07
N GLU A 71 -18.12 3.37 6.94
CA GLU A 71 -18.91 3.64 5.72
C GLU A 71 -18.81 5.11 5.30
N GLU A 72 -18.84 6.04 6.25
CA GLU A 72 -18.72 7.49 5.99
C GLU A 72 -17.35 7.85 5.38
N THR A 73 -16.30 7.09 5.70
CA THR A 73 -14.95 7.37 5.27
C THR A 73 -14.50 6.52 4.09
N PHE A 74 -15.23 5.49 3.69
CA PHE A 74 -14.91 4.65 2.52
C PHE A 74 -14.64 5.45 1.24
N PRO A 75 -15.43 6.50 0.89
CA PRO A 75 -15.16 7.30 -0.31
C PRO A 75 -13.80 8.01 -0.32
N LEU A 76 -13.14 8.12 0.83
CA LEU A 76 -11.82 8.73 0.92
C LEU A 76 -10.75 7.90 0.22
N HIS A 77 -10.90 6.57 0.09
CA HIS A 77 -9.94 5.73 -0.61
C HIS A 77 -9.74 6.18 -2.07
N LYS A 78 -10.83 6.36 -2.81
CA LYS A 78 -10.77 6.86 -4.18
C LYS A 78 -10.25 8.30 -4.24
N LYS A 79 -10.75 9.17 -3.36
CA LYS A 79 -10.34 10.59 -3.32
C LYS A 79 -8.84 10.73 -3.05
N VAL A 80 -8.28 9.92 -2.15
CA VAL A 80 -6.85 9.90 -1.86
C VAL A 80 -6.04 9.44 -3.07
N ALA A 81 -6.47 8.39 -3.76
CA ALA A 81 -5.80 7.92 -4.97
C ALA A 81 -5.79 9.02 -6.05
N ALA A 82 -6.95 9.62 -6.34
CA ALA A 82 -7.07 10.70 -7.33
C ALA A 82 -6.21 11.93 -6.94
N HIS A 83 -6.22 12.30 -5.65
CA HIS A 83 -5.42 13.43 -5.17
C HIS A 83 -3.92 13.19 -5.37
N LEU A 84 -3.41 12.03 -4.96
CA LEU A 84 -1.99 11.69 -5.10
C LEU A 84 -1.57 11.54 -6.57
N VAL A 85 -2.44 10.99 -7.43
CA VAL A 85 -2.24 10.96 -8.87
C VAL A 85 -2.06 12.38 -9.42
N ASN A 86 -2.98 13.30 -9.08
CA ASN A 86 -2.91 14.69 -9.53
C ASN A 86 -1.62 15.40 -9.07
N LEU A 87 -1.17 15.15 -7.84
CA LEU A 87 0.06 15.75 -7.32
C LEU A 87 1.33 15.22 -7.99
N LEU A 88 1.32 13.95 -8.41
CA LEU A 88 2.52 13.28 -8.95
C LEU A 88 2.50 13.11 -10.46
N GLU A 89 1.42 13.53 -11.15
CA GLU A 89 1.32 13.49 -12.59
C GLU A 89 2.49 14.24 -13.28
N GLY A 90 3.10 13.57 -14.25
CA GLY A 90 4.23 14.11 -15.01
C GLY A 90 5.54 14.22 -14.22
N THR A 91 5.62 13.64 -13.02
CA THR A 91 6.86 13.58 -12.23
C THR A 91 7.55 12.22 -12.37
N SER A 92 8.84 12.15 -11.97
CA SER A 92 9.58 10.89 -11.87
C SER A 92 9.40 10.17 -10.53
N THR A 93 8.63 10.75 -9.61
CA THR A 93 8.36 10.17 -8.29
C THR A 93 7.42 8.98 -8.39
N ARG A 94 7.79 7.84 -7.81
CA ARG A 94 6.92 6.66 -7.75
C ARG A 94 5.81 6.86 -6.73
N LEU A 95 4.59 6.51 -7.10
CA LEU A 95 3.46 6.42 -6.19
C LEU A 95 3.20 4.95 -5.85
N VAL A 96 3.26 4.58 -4.58
CA VAL A 96 2.88 3.24 -4.12
C VAL A 96 1.66 3.37 -3.21
N ILE A 97 0.59 2.66 -3.53
CA ILE A 97 -0.62 2.59 -2.70
C ILE A 97 -0.80 1.16 -2.22
N ALA A 98 -0.72 0.94 -0.91
CA ALA A 98 -0.90 -0.36 -0.28
C ALA A 98 -2.29 -0.43 0.35
N LEU A 99 -3.19 -1.21 -0.25
CA LEU A 99 -4.59 -1.36 0.16
C LEU A 99 -5.10 -2.79 -0.09
N GLY A 100 -6.41 -2.99 -0.02
CA GLY A 100 -7.10 -4.26 0.07
C GLY A 100 -6.85 -5.32 -1.01
N ALA A 101 -7.11 -6.57 -0.63
CA ALA A 101 -6.97 -7.76 -1.48
C ALA A 101 -8.21 -8.07 -2.34
N GLY A 102 -9.35 -7.40 -2.09
CA GLY A 102 -10.65 -7.77 -2.65
C GLY A 102 -10.72 -7.87 -4.19
N THR A 103 -9.84 -7.15 -4.90
CA THR A 103 -9.78 -7.15 -6.37
C THR A 103 -8.78 -8.14 -6.96
N LEU A 104 -8.10 -8.97 -6.15
CA LEU A 104 -7.26 -10.05 -6.66
C LEU A 104 -8.12 -11.08 -7.38
N PHE A 105 -7.67 -11.54 -8.55
CA PHE A 105 -8.39 -12.57 -9.30
C PHE A 105 -8.17 -13.96 -8.70
N VAL A 106 -9.26 -14.73 -8.55
CA VAL A 106 -9.21 -16.08 -8.02
C VAL A 106 -9.23 -17.15 -9.12
N ASP A 107 -9.50 -16.74 -10.36
CA ASP A 107 -9.53 -17.63 -11.53
C ASP A 107 -9.09 -16.89 -12.81
N SER A 108 -8.97 -17.66 -13.90
CA SER A 108 -8.63 -17.15 -15.23
C SER A 108 -9.77 -16.39 -15.93
N LYS A 109 -10.98 -16.43 -15.38
CA LYS A 109 -12.15 -15.69 -15.91
C LYS A 109 -12.21 -14.26 -15.42
N GLY A 110 -11.36 -13.90 -14.45
CA GLY A 110 -11.31 -12.57 -13.86
C GLY A 110 -12.28 -12.37 -12.70
N THR A 111 -12.74 -13.45 -12.06
CA THR A 111 -13.53 -13.37 -10.83
C THR A 111 -12.68 -12.75 -9.73
N MET A 112 -13.17 -11.68 -9.11
CA MET A 112 -12.46 -11.03 -8.00
C MET A 112 -12.70 -11.77 -6.70
N LEU A 113 -11.75 -11.72 -5.79
CA LEU A 113 -11.87 -12.33 -4.46
C LEU A 113 -13.15 -11.85 -3.72
N MET A 114 -13.46 -10.55 -3.83
CA MET A 114 -14.66 -9.99 -3.19
C MET A 114 -15.99 -10.45 -3.81
N ASP A 115 -15.97 -11.02 -5.02
CA ASP A 115 -17.16 -11.52 -5.72
C ASP A 115 -17.39 -13.03 -5.47
N THR A 116 -16.52 -13.66 -4.68
CA THR A 116 -16.68 -15.06 -4.31
C THR A 116 -17.76 -15.24 -3.24
N PRO A 117 -18.49 -16.37 -3.23
CA PRO A 117 -19.52 -16.62 -2.21
C PRO A 117 -19.00 -16.63 -0.77
N ASP A 118 -17.72 -16.99 -0.58
CA ASP A 118 -17.10 -17.12 0.74
C ASP A 118 -16.47 -15.82 1.23
N PHE A 119 -16.56 -14.73 0.46
CA PHE A 119 -15.99 -13.44 0.89
C PHE A 119 -16.76 -12.89 2.09
N PRO A 120 -16.07 -12.54 3.21
CA PRO A 120 -16.76 -12.13 4.42
C PRO A 120 -17.53 -10.83 4.23
N ALA A 121 -18.84 -10.85 4.50
CA ALA A 121 -19.73 -9.69 4.33
C ALA A 121 -19.25 -8.45 5.10
N ALA A 122 -18.61 -8.65 6.27
CA ALA A 122 -18.07 -7.56 7.08
C ALA A 122 -16.99 -6.73 6.36
N TYR A 123 -16.29 -7.30 5.39
CA TYR A 123 -15.25 -6.60 4.62
C TYR A 123 -15.73 -6.09 3.27
N MET A 124 -16.97 -6.39 2.86
CA MET A 124 -17.47 -6.02 1.54
C MET A 124 -17.42 -4.50 1.29
N GLY A 125 -17.80 -3.68 2.26
CA GLY A 125 -17.78 -2.23 2.14
C GLY A 125 -16.37 -1.68 1.86
N VAL A 126 -15.39 -2.08 2.67
CA VAL A 126 -14.00 -1.65 2.49
C VAL A 126 -13.38 -2.26 1.24
N ALA A 127 -13.74 -3.49 0.85
CA ALA A 127 -13.25 -4.11 -0.38
C ALA A 127 -13.69 -3.32 -1.62
N LYS A 128 -14.97 -2.94 -1.70
CA LYS A 128 -15.48 -2.07 -2.78
C LYS A 128 -14.79 -0.71 -2.81
N ALA A 129 -14.61 -0.07 -1.66
CA ALA A 129 -13.97 1.23 -1.56
C ALA A 129 -12.49 1.18 -2.00
N THR A 130 -11.76 0.15 -1.61
CA THR A 130 -10.36 -0.04 -2.05
C THR A 130 -10.27 -0.45 -3.51
N ALA A 131 -11.27 -1.14 -4.07
CA ALA A 131 -11.39 -1.42 -5.50
C ALA A 131 -11.49 -0.13 -6.31
N GLU A 132 -12.31 0.84 -5.88
CA GLU A 132 -12.41 2.14 -6.55
C GLU A 132 -11.06 2.88 -6.58
N SER A 133 -10.29 2.81 -5.49
CA SER A 133 -8.93 3.36 -5.44
C SER A 133 -7.98 2.68 -6.43
N TYR A 134 -8.07 1.35 -6.57
CA TYR A 134 -7.28 0.61 -7.56
C TYR A 134 -7.62 0.99 -8.99
N PHE A 135 -8.92 1.09 -9.32
CA PHE A 135 -9.34 1.45 -10.67
C PHE A 135 -9.00 2.90 -11.03
N GLU A 136 -9.07 3.82 -10.06
CA GLU A 136 -8.60 5.20 -10.24
C GLU A 136 -7.12 5.24 -10.63
N LEU A 137 -6.29 4.50 -9.88
CA LEU A 137 -4.86 4.43 -10.13
C LEU A 137 -4.56 3.76 -11.48
N LYS A 138 -5.25 2.66 -11.80
CA LYS A 138 -5.10 1.90 -13.05
C LYS A 138 -5.44 2.73 -14.29
N GLY A 139 -6.36 3.69 -14.16
CA GLY A 139 -6.71 4.64 -15.23
C GLY A 139 -5.64 5.70 -15.51
N SER A 140 -4.65 5.85 -14.62
CA SER A 140 -3.63 6.90 -14.72
C SER A 140 -2.46 6.44 -15.59
N THR A 141 -2.14 7.22 -16.63
CA THR A 141 -1.06 6.91 -17.58
C THR A 141 0.22 7.70 -17.33
N ASN A 142 0.11 8.89 -16.71
CA ASN A 142 1.23 9.82 -16.53
C ASN A 142 1.84 9.79 -15.13
N VAL A 143 1.60 8.72 -14.36
CA VAL A 143 2.14 8.51 -13.01
C VAL A 143 2.85 7.16 -12.96
N LEU A 144 4.00 7.13 -12.33
CA LEU A 144 4.75 5.88 -12.09
C LEU A 144 4.18 5.16 -10.86
N TRP A 145 2.98 4.61 -10.99
CA TRP A 145 2.29 4.00 -9.86
C TRP A 145 2.60 2.50 -9.68
N THR A 146 2.41 2.03 -8.47
CA THR A 146 2.33 0.61 -8.09
C THR A 146 1.19 0.46 -7.09
N TYR A 147 0.27 -0.46 -7.34
CA TYR A 147 -0.75 -0.84 -6.36
C TYR A 147 -0.33 -2.13 -5.68
N VAL A 148 -0.46 -2.19 -4.35
CA VAL A 148 -0.10 -3.35 -3.57
C VAL A 148 -1.34 -3.91 -2.90
N SER A 149 -1.75 -5.10 -3.33
CA SER A 149 -2.78 -5.87 -2.66
C SER A 149 -2.13 -6.83 -1.68
N PRO A 150 -2.37 -6.74 -0.37
CA PRO A 150 -1.86 -7.75 0.57
C PRO A 150 -2.47 -9.12 0.27
N ALA A 151 -2.00 -10.16 0.95
CA ALA A 151 -2.70 -11.43 1.03
C ALA A 151 -4.08 -11.27 1.66
N GLY A 152 -4.95 -12.27 1.47
CA GLY A 152 -6.31 -12.29 2.06
C GLY A 152 -6.28 -12.21 3.59
N ASP A 153 -5.32 -12.85 4.22
CA ASP A 153 -5.01 -12.71 5.64
C ASP A 153 -3.76 -11.82 5.80
N TYR A 154 -4.01 -10.55 6.11
CA TYR A 154 -3.00 -9.52 6.32
C TYR A 154 -2.82 -9.29 7.83
N ASP A 155 -1.82 -9.98 8.41
CA ASP A 155 -1.63 -10.08 9.86
C ASP A 155 -0.78 -8.94 10.42
N ALA A 156 -1.44 -8.08 11.21
CA ALA A 156 -0.79 -6.96 11.86
C ALA A 156 0.16 -7.35 13.02
N ASN A 157 0.01 -8.57 13.53
CA ASN A 157 0.80 -9.10 14.66
C ASN A 157 1.78 -10.19 14.21
N GLY A 158 1.75 -10.56 12.92
CA GLY A 158 2.64 -11.56 12.35
C GLY A 158 4.10 -11.14 12.41
N ALA A 159 4.97 -12.09 12.71
CA ALA A 159 6.40 -11.85 12.78
C ALA A 159 7.00 -11.50 11.41
N ARG A 160 8.10 -10.77 11.42
CA ARG A 160 8.93 -10.55 10.23
C ARG A 160 9.81 -11.78 9.99
N THR A 161 9.47 -12.56 8.98
CA THR A 161 10.28 -13.72 8.57
C THR A 161 11.43 -13.33 7.63
N GLY A 162 11.30 -12.21 6.93
CA GLY A 162 12.25 -11.76 5.91
C GLY A 162 12.10 -12.51 4.58
N LYS A 163 11.02 -13.27 4.40
CA LYS A 163 10.76 -14.07 3.20
C LYS A 163 9.34 -13.82 2.69
N TYR A 164 9.21 -13.72 1.38
CA TYR A 164 7.91 -13.58 0.71
C TYR A 164 7.98 -14.12 -0.71
N VAL A 165 6.82 -14.45 -1.26
CA VAL A 165 6.65 -14.81 -2.67
C VAL A 165 5.76 -13.75 -3.32
N LEU A 166 6.19 -13.22 -4.47
CA LEU A 166 5.45 -12.22 -5.21
C LEU A 166 4.49 -12.85 -6.21
N GLY A 167 3.30 -12.29 -6.31
CA GLY A 167 2.34 -12.48 -7.38
C GLY A 167 1.98 -11.17 -8.08
N GLY A 168 1.19 -11.27 -9.13
CA GLY A 168 0.66 -10.12 -9.88
C GLY A 168 -0.79 -9.82 -9.51
N ASP A 169 -1.68 -9.93 -10.51
CA ASP A 169 -3.12 -9.66 -10.36
C ASP A 169 -3.91 -10.81 -9.73
N GLY A 170 -3.37 -12.01 -9.74
CA GLY A 170 -4.02 -13.20 -9.17
C GLY A 170 -3.74 -13.39 -7.69
N LEU A 171 -4.73 -13.92 -6.98
CA LEU A 171 -4.55 -14.44 -5.63
C LEU A 171 -3.52 -15.57 -5.67
N ILE A 172 -2.55 -15.52 -4.78
CA ILE A 172 -1.55 -16.57 -4.62
C ILE A 172 -1.61 -17.14 -3.20
N LEU A 173 -1.12 -18.36 -3.05
CA LEU A 173 -1.07 -19.07 -1.78
C LEU A 173 0.39 -19.43 -1.44
N ASN A 174 0.68 -19.50 -0.15
CA ASN A 174 1.97 -19.95 0.37
C ASN A 174 2.09 -21.50 0.33
N SER A 175 3.17 -22.03 0.90
CA SER A 175 3.44 -23.48 0.91
C SER A 175 2.39 -24.30 1.70
N LYS A 176 1.60 -23.65 2.55
CA LYS A 176 0.53 -24.24 3.36
C LYS A 176 -0.86 -24.03 2.76
N ASN A 177 -0.95 -23.56 1.51
CA ASN A 177 -2.19 -23.18 0.84
C ASN A 177 -2.97 -22.05 1.54
N GLU A 178 -2.25 -21.10 2.15
CA GLU A 178 -2.83 -19.91 2.78
C GLU A 178 -2.49 -18.65 2.00
N SER A 179 -3.47 -17.76 1.82
CA SER A 179 -3.19 -16.39 1.39
C SER A 179 -2.89 -15.56 2.62
N TYR A 180 -1.64 -15.59 3.08
CA TYR A 180 -1.18 -14.96 4.33
C TYR A 180 0.06 -14.12 4.09
N ILE A 181 0.15 -12.98 4.77
CA ILE A 181 1.37 -12.21 4.93
C ILE A 181 1.32 -11.35 6.21
N SER A 182 2.46 -11.23 6.92
CA SER A 182 2.59 -10.26 7.99
C SER A 182 2.73 -8.83 7.45
N TYR A 183 2.34 -7.83 8.26
CA TYR A 183 2.57 -6.42 7.92
C TYR A 183 4.07 -6.14 7.68
N ALA A 184 4.93 -6.78 8.44
CA ALA A 184 6.37 -6.60 8.35
C ALA A 184 6.97 -7.20 7.07
N ASP A 185 6.51 -8.37 6.62
CA ASP A 185 7.00 -8.96 5.38
C ASP A 185 6.39 -8.28 4.15
N LEU A 186 5.14 -7.77 4.21
CA LEU A 186 4.62 -6.93 3.14
C LEU A 186 5.38 -5.61 3.03
N ALA A 187 5.75 -4.99 4.16
CA ALA A 187 6.59 -3.79 4.16
C ALA A 187 7.94 -4.07 3.50
N LEU A 188 8.58 -5.22 3.79
CA LEU A 188 9.79 -5.66 3.12
C LEU A 188 9.58 -5.77 1.60
N ALA A 189 8.52 -6.45 1.15
CA ALA A 189 8.20 -6.60 -0.28
C ALA A 189 8.01 -5.25 -0.99
N ILE A 190 7.32 -4.30 -0.33
CA ILE A 190 7.10 -2.95 -0.86
C ILE A 190 8.41 -2.18 -0.98
N ILE A 191 9.25 -2.18 0.05
CA ILE A 191 10.52 -1.45 0.04
C ILE A 191 11.49 -2.06 -0.98
N ASP A 192 11.55 -3.38 -1.10
CA ASP A 192 12.34 -4.07 -2.12
C ASP A 192 11.87 -3.72 -3.55
N GLU A 193 10.55 -3.57 -3.77
CA GLU A 193 10.01 -3.20 -5.06
C GLU A 193 10.41 -1.78 -5.50
N LEU A 194 10.63 -0.85 -4.59
CA LEU A 194 11.16 0.47 -4.93
C LEU A 194 12.51 0.37 -5.65
N LYS A 195 13.35 -0.57 -5.25
CA LYS A 195 14.65 -0.85 -5.87
C LYS A 195 14.51 -1.69 -7.13
N ASN A 196 13.67 -2.73 -7.10
CA ASN A 196 13.56 -3.71 -8.17
C ASN A 196 12.77 -3.21 -9.39
N LYS A 197 11.80 -2.30 -9.19
CA LYS A 197 11.00 -1.63 -10.25
C LYS A 197 10.28 -2.59 -11.20
N LYS A 198 9.83 -3.75 -10.69
CA LYS A 198 9.16 -4.77 -11.51
C LYS A 198 7.69 -4.45 -11.80
N PHE A 199 7.07 -3.66 -10.92
CA PHE A 199 5.62 -3.41 -10.94
C PHE A 199 5.28 -1.93 -11.15
N ILE A 200 6.04 -1.23 -12.01
CA ILE A 200 5.68 0.13 -12.43
C ILE A 200 4.44 0.05 -13.33
N GLN A 201 3.41 0.86 -13.03
CA GLN A 201 2.07 0.85 -13.66
C GLN A 201 1.42 -0.54 -13.61
N LYS A 202 1.64 -1.24 -12.51
CA LYS A 202 1.11 -2.58 -12.27
C LYS A 202 0.72 -2.75 -10.80
N ARG A 203 -0.06 -3.78 -10.57
CA ARG A 203 -0.32 -4.30 -9.22
C ARG A 203 0.60 -5.48 -8.94
N PHE A 204 0.93 -5.65 -7.67
CA PHE A 204 1.43 -6.91 -7.15
C PHE A 204 0.74 -7.32 -5.85
N THR A 205 0.83 -8.59 -5.55
CA THR A 205 0.50 -9.17 -4.24
C THR A 205 1.71 -9.93 -3.72
N ALA A 206 1.70 -10.24 -2.43
CA ALA A 206 2.73 -11.07 -1.82
C ALA A 206 2.13 -11.98 -0.76
N VAL A 207 2.69 -13.18 -0.62
CA VAL A 207 2.42 -14.10 0.48
C VAL A 207 3.71 -14.45 1.21
N GLY A 208 3.58 -14.73 2.51
CA GLY A 208 4.65 -15.19 3.39
C GLY A 208 4.23 -16.42 4.17
N GLU A 209 5.13 -16.91 5.02
CA GLU A 209 4.86 -18.01 5.92
C GLU A 209 4.60 -17.49 7.33
N ARG A 210 3.79 -18.20 8.11
CA ARG A 210 3.69 -17.94 9.54
C ARG A 210 4.97 -18.44 10.23
N ALA A 211 5.52 -17.62 11.14
CA ALA A 211 6.68 -18.00 11.96
C ALA A 211 6.29 -18.95 13.07
#